data_31edf40968e4b8284d7243e18f94dd92
#
_entry.id   31edf40968e4b8284d7243e18f94dd92
#
_cell.length_a   1.000
_cell.length_b   1.000
_cell.length_c   1.000
_cell.angle_alpha   90.00
_cell.angle_beta   90.00
_cell.angle_gamma   90.00
#
_symmetry.space_group_name_H-M   'P 1'
#
loop_
_entity.id
_entity.type
_entity.pdbx_description
1 polymer ?
#
loop_
_entity_poly.entity_id
_entity_poly.type
_entity_poly.pdbx_seq_one_letter_code
_entity_poly.pdbx_strand_id
1 'polypeptide(L)'
;MFKLISDTSCDWIKEYAEEHNVTLVPLYTTFDGQTYYKEQFEISYDEFYRKMTDENAFPKSSLPSIQDYVDAFMPSVEAGVPIICCCITTYFSGSYNSACTARDMIIEDYPDAKITVINSLQNSASMSLFVYEAMCMRDAGYSYEDTVKKLEAMRPFGRIIFTTESLDYLTKGGRLVKTATMITSKLNLRPIIIMKGCLLYTSPSPRDA
;
A
#
# COMPACT_ATOMS: atom_id res chain seq x y z
N MET A 1 -11.09 -20.38 -8.58
CA MET A 1 -9.82 -19.60 -8.60
C MET A 1 -10.20 -18.13 -8.63
N PHE A 2 -9.44 -17.23 -8.05
CA PHE A 2 -9.70 -15.79 -8.05
C PHE A 2 -8.42 -15.00 -8.44
N LYS A 3 -8.60 -13.78 -8.93
CA LYS A 3 -7.50 -12.86 -9.21
C LYS A 3 -7.13 -12.09 -7.95
N LEU A 4 -5.83 -11.96 -7.68
CA LEU A 4 -5.31 -11.14 -6.60
C LEU A 4 -4.72 -9.85 -7.16
N ILE A 5 -5.11 -8.74 -6.57
CA ILE A 5 -4.69 -7.38 -6.94
C ILE A 5 -4.24 -6.66 -5.67
N SER A 6 -3.21 -5.85 -5.77
CA SER A 6 -2.74 -4.99 -4.67
C SER A 6 -2.26 -3.65 -5.21
N ASP A 7 -2.29 -2.59 -4.41
CA ASP A 7 -1.52 -1.40 -4.75
C ASP A 7 -0.03 -1.59 -4.42
N THR A 8 0.86 -0.77 -5.00
CA THR A 8 2.32 -0.94 -4.86
C THR A 8 2.84 -0.67 -3.45
N SER A 9 1.99 -0.22 -2.51
CA SER A 9 2.39 -0.08 -1.10
C SER A 9 2.68 -1.41 -0.38
N CYS A 10 2.44 -2.54 -1.04
CA CYS A 10 2.89 -3.85 -0.56
C CYS A 10 4.40 -4.09 -0.77
N ASP A 11 5.11 -3.15 -1.39
CA ASP A 11 6.56 -3.20 -1.67
C ASP A 11 7.02 -4.43 -2.50
N TRP A 12 6.09 -5.11 -3.20
CA TRP A 12 6.47 -6.13 -4.16
C TRP A 12 7.02 -5.47 -5.42
N ILE A 13 8.13 -5.99 -5.93
CA ILE A 13 8.62 -5.59 -7.23
C ILE A 13 7.72 -6.15 -8.33
N LYS A 14 7.60 -5.41 -9.43
CA LYS A 14 6.69 -5.74 -10.53
C LYS A 14 6.92 -7.15 -11.06
N GLU A 15 8.17 -7.53 -11.27
CA GLU A 15 8.55 -8.84 -11.79
C GLU A 15 8.10 -9.98 -10.87
N TYR A 16 8.27 -9.81 -9.55
CA TYR A 16 7.83 -10.79 -8.57
C TYR A 16 6.30 -10.93 -8.55
N ALA A 17 5.58 -9.81 -8.63
CA ALA A 17 4.13 -9.82 -8.68
C ALA A 17 3.60 -10.51 -9.95
N GLU A 18 4.22 -10.24 -11.10
CA GLU A 18 3.90 -10.89 -12.39
C GLU A 18 4.14 -12.40 -12.34
N GLU A 19 5.30 -12.83 -11.83
CA GLU A 19 5.64 -14.26 -11.65
C GLU A 19 4.58 -15.00 -10.83
N HIS A 20 4.05 -14.32 -9.81
CA HIS A 20 3.04 -14.90 -8.91
C HIS A 20 1.60 -14.56 -9.30
N ASN A 21 1.37 -14.07 -10.50
CA ASN A 21 0.03 -13.69 -11.00
C ASN A 21 -0.75 -12.76 -10.06
N VAL A 22 -0.04 -11.78 -9.48
CA VAL A 22 -0.61 -10.67 -8.73
C VAL A 22 -0.53 -9.41 -9.58
N THR A 23 -1.64 -8.69 -9.74
CA THR A 23 -1.63 -7.41 -10.46
C THR A 23 -1.35 -6.28 -9.47
N LEU A 24 -0.38 -5.43 -9.79
CA LEU A 24 -0.08 -4.23 -9.01
C LEU A 24 -0.75 -3.00 -9.63
N VAL A 25 -1.41 -2.22 -8.79
CA VAL A 25 -1.95 -0.90 -9.13
C VAL A 25 -0.98 0.15 -8.56
N PRO A 26 -0.29 0.92 -9.42
CA PRO A 26 0.79 1.79 -8.97
C PRO A 26 0.29 3.02 -8.22
N LEU A 27 0.93 3.35 -7.10
CA LEU A 27 0.90 4.69 -6.56
C LEU A 27 1.68 5.63 -7.50
N TYR A 28 1.44 6.92 -7.36
CA TYR A 28 2.18 7.94 -8.11
C TYR A 28 3.20 8.63 -7.23
N THR A 29 4.33 8.99 -7.84
CA THR A 29 5.38 9.79 -7.22
C THR A 29 5.59 11.07 -8.02
N THR A 30 5.77 12.19 -7.32
CA THR A 30 6.14 13.48 -7.91
C THR A 30 7.26 14.12 -7.10
N PHE A 31 8.17 14.84 -7.78
CA PHE A 31 9.24 15.61 -7.14
C PHE A 31 9.00 17.12 -7.21
N ASP A 32 8.21 17.56 -8.18
CA ASP A 32 7.91 18.98 -8.47
C ASP A 32 6.44 19.36 -8.16
N GLY A 33 5.58 18.37 -7.91
CA GLY A 33 4.14 18.55 -7.70
C GLY A 33 3.34 18.78 -8.99
N GLN A 34 3.97 18.66 -10.15
CA GLN A 34 3.36 18.85 -11.47
C GLN A 34 3.42 17.57 -12.31
N THR A 35 4.57 16.93 -12.36
CA THR A 35 4.80 15.68 -13.08
C THR A 35 4.65 14.50 -12.14
N TYR A 36 3.79 13.56 -12.48
CA TYR A 36 3.50 12.37 -11.69
C TYR A 36 3.93 11.13 -12.46
N TYR A 37 4.68 10.26 -11.81
CA TYR A 37 5.20 9.00 -12.37
C TYR A 37 4.54 7.82 -11.65
N LYS A 38 4.08 6.84 -12.39
CA LYS A 38 3.63 5.55 -11.85
C LYS A 38 4.82 4.79 -11.28
N GLU A 39 4.78 4.54 -9.97
CA GLU A 39 5.83 3.82 -9.24
C GLU A 39 6.11 2.46 -9.87
N GLN A 40 7.39 2.14 -10.13
CA GLN A 40 7.89 0.93 -10.80
C GLN A 40 7.50 0.78 -12.28
N PHE A 41 6.59 1.58 -12.80
CA PHE A 41 6.12 1.50 -14.19
C PHE A 41 6.69 2.62 -15.07
N GLU A 42 6.82 3.82 -14.54
CA GLU A 42 7.30 5.01 -15.25
C GLU A 42 8.56 5.62 -14.61
N ILE A 43 8.90 5.21 -13.39
CA ILE A 43 10.13 5.58 -12.71
C ILE A 43 10.70 4.34 -12.01
N SER A 44 12.00 4.05 -12.24
CA SER A 44 12.71 2.98 -11.56
C SER A 44 13.13 3.37 -10.14
N TYR A 45 13.40 2.36 -9.29
CA TYR A 45 13.94 2.61 -7.95
C TYR A 45 15.27 3.35 -8.00
N ASP A 46 16.17 3.00 -8.92
CA ASP A 46 17.48 3.64 -9.05
C ASP A 46 17.33 5.12 -9.41
N GLU A 47 16.44 5.46 -10.33
CA GLU A 47 16.16 6.85 -10.68
C GLU A 47 15.51 7.61 -9.52
N PHE A 48 14.55 6.99 -8.84
CA PHE A 48 13.89 7.56 -7.67
C PHE A 48 14.89 7.93 -6.57
N TYR A 49 15.76 6.99 -6.18
CA TYR A 49 16.78 7.24 -5.16
C TYR A 49 17.85 8.21 -5.61
N ARG A 50 18.28 8.15 -6.88
CA ARG A 50 19.22 9.13 -7.44
C ARG A 50 18.67 10.56 -7.35
N LYS A 51 17.39 10.78 -7.66
CA LYS A 51 16.74 12.10 -7.49
C LYS A 51 16.75 12.56 -6.02
N MET A 52 16.51 11.66 -5.10
CA MET A 52 16.54 11.99 -3.67
C MET A 52 17.95 12.32 -3.16
N THR A 53 18.97 11.55 -3.55
CA THR A 53 20.34 11.68 -3.01
C THR A 53 21.14 12.73 -3.75
N ASP A 54 21.17 12.71 -5.06
CA ASP A 54 22.07 13.54 -5.88
C ASP A 54 21.45 14.90 -6.20
N GLU A 55 20.14 14.96 -6.38
CA GLU A 55 19.41 16.18 -6.72
C GLU A 55 18.74 16.83 -5.48
N ASN A 56 18.83 16.22 -4.29
CA ASN A 56 18.14 16.62 -3.07
C ASN A 56 16.61 16.84 -3.27
N ALA A 57 16.01 16.14 -4.24
CA ALA A 57 14.61 16.26 -4.55
C ALA A 57 13.78 15.61 -3.43
N PHE A 58 12.66 16.23 -3.08
CA PHE A 58 11.77 15.72 -2.05
C PHE A 58 10.54 15.07 -2.67
N PRO A 59 10.45 13.72 -2.71
CA PRO A 59 9.33 13.04 -3.31
C PRO A 59 8.05 13.20 -2.48
N LYS A 60 6.92 13.29 -3.18
CA LYS A 60 5.58 13.17 -2.62
C LYS A 60 4.86 12.05 -3.33
N SER A 61 4.06 11.29 -2.61
CA SER A 61 3.23 10.25 -3.19
C SER A 61 1.78 10.71 -3.38
N SER A 62 1.12 10.15 -4.39
CA SER A 62 -0.32 10.25 -4.60
C SER A 62 -0.92 8.86 -4.76
N LEU A 63 -2.21 8.75 -4.44
CA LEU A 63 -2.96 7.49 -4.56
C LEU A 63 -3.22 7.14 -6.04
N PRO A 64 -3.44 5.87 -6.37
CA PRO A 64 -3.93 5.44 -7.68
C PRO A 64 -5.28 6.09 -8.00
N SER A 65 -5.50 6.44 -9.25
CA SER A 65 -6.80 6.95 -9.70
C SER A 65 -7.87 5.84 -9.69
N ILE A 66 -9.13 6.24 -9.75
CA ILE A 66 -10.24 5.30 -9.94
C ILE A 66 -10.05 4.52 -11.25
N GLN A 67 -9.58 5.20 -12.30
CA GLN A 67 -9.36 4.57 -13.61
C GLN A 67 -8.27 3.50 -13.57
N ASP A 68 -7.18 3.71 -12.81
CA ASP A 68 -6.14 2.67 -12.64
C ASP A 68 -6.71 1.38 -12.05
N TYR A 69 -7.66 1.49 -11.11
CA TYR A 69 -8.35 0.33 -10.56
C TYR A 69 -9.36 -0.28 -11.53
N VAL A 70 -10.10 0.52 -12.30
CA VAL A 70 -10.98 0.02 -13.35
C VAL A 70 -10.17 -0.80 -14.37
N ASP A 71 -9.06 -0.26 -14.84
CA ASP A 71 -8.17 -0.92 -15.81
C ASP A 71 -7.60 -2.24 -15.25
N ALA A 72 -7.32 -2.28 -13.94
CA ALA A 72 -6.80 -3.48 -13.28
C ALA A 72 -7.88 -4.56 -13.06
N PHE A 73 -9.13 -4.17 -12.84
CA PHE A 73 -10.25 -5.10 -12.56
C PHE A 73 -10.86 -5.66 -13.82
N MET A 74 -11.05 -4.85 -14.87
CA MET A 74 -11.80 -5.19 -16.07
C MET A 74 -11.38 -6.51 -16.73
N PRO A 75 -10.10 -6.84 -16.92
CA PRO A 75 -9.72 -8.11 -17.54
C PRO A 75 -10.25 -9.34 -16.80
N SER A 76 -10.34 -9.28 -15.46
CA SER A 76 -10.88 -10.37 -14.65
C SER A 76 -12.40 -10.38 -14.63
N VAL A 77 -13.02 -9.22 -14.66
CA VAL A 77 -14.48 -9.06 -14.73
C VAL A 77 -15.02 -9.65 -16.04
N GLU A 78 -14.42 -9.27 -17.17
CA GLU A 78 -14.79 -9.79 -18.50
C GLU A 78 -14.58 -11.31 -18.62
N ALA A 79 -13.59 -11.85 -17.90
CA ALA A 79 -13.33 -13.27 -17.82
C ALA A 79 -14.23 -14.01 -16.80
N GLY A 80 -15.09 -13.32 -16.07
CA GLY A 80 -15.93 -13.90 -15.01
C GLY A 80 -15.13 -14.42 -13.80
N VAL A 81 -13.90 -13.89 -13.57
CA VAL A 81 -13.02 -14.32 -12.50
C VAL A 81 -13.19 -13.41 -11.28
N PRO A 82 -13.53 -13.96 -10.10
CA PRO A 82 -13.60 -13.16 -8.86
C PRO A 82 -12.30 -12.45 -8.52
N ILE A 83 -12.40 -11.27 -7.92
CA ILE A 83 -11.25 -10.41 -7.58
C ILE A 83 -11.18 -10.17 -6.09
N ILE A 84 -9.99 -10.35 -5.50
CA ILE A 84 -9.63 -9.84 -4.18
C ILE A 84 -8.58 -8.75 -4.38
N CYS A 85 -8.92 -7.53 -3.99
CA CYS A 85 -8.03 -6.37 -4.06
C CYS A 85 -7.61 -5.96 -2.65
N CYS A 86 -6.33 -6.08 -2.33
CA CYS A 86 -5.74 -5.64 -1.06
C CYS A 86 -5.19 -4.22 -1.21
N CYS A 87 -5.66 -3.29 -0.40
CA CYS A 87 -5.22 -1.90 -0.41
C CYS A 87 -4.51 -1.52 0.90
N ILE A 88 -3.60 -0.56 0.78
CA ILE A 88 -2.98 0.10 1.93
C ILE A 88 -4.05 0.61 2.91
N THR A 89 -3.66 0.71 4.18
CA THR A 89 -4.52 1.29 5.22
C THR A 89 -5.07 2.66 4.83
N THR A 90 -6.36 2.86 5.05
CA THR A 90 -7.04 4.16 4.84
C THR A 90 -6.47 5.28 5.70
N TYR A 91 -5.67 4.94 6.70
CA TYR A 91 -4.98 5.92 7.54
C TYR A 91 -3.88 6.68 6.78
N PHE A 92 -3.25 6.06 5.78
CA PHE A 92 -2.17 6.65 5.01
C PHE A 92 -2.55 7.09 3.60
N SER A 93 -3.56 6.45 3.00
CA SER A 93 -3.93 6.70 1.60
C SER A 93 -5.43 6.51 1.37
N GLY A 94 -5.95 7.26 0.41
CA GLY A 94 -7.29 7.06 -0.13
C GLY A 94 -7.41 5.93 -1.16
N SER A 95 -6.34 5.16 -1.37
CA SER A 95 -6.25 4.05 -2.34
C SER A 95 -7.43 3.07 -2.23
N TYR A 96 -7.77 2.64 -1.01
CA TYR A 96 -8.93 1.81 -0.73
C TYR A 96 -10.25 2.44 -1.24
N ASN A 97 -10.44 3.74 -1.03
CA ASN A 97 -11.66 4.42 -1.48
C ASN A 97 -11.72 4.50 -3.01
N SER A 98 -10.59 4.76 -3.70
CA SER A 98 -10.52 4.72 -5.15
C SER A 98 -10.89 3.33 -5.70
N ALA A 99 -10.36 2.27 -5.09
CA ALA A 99 -10.67 0.89 -5.46
C ALA A 99 -12.14 0.53 -5.22
N CYS A 100 -12.73 0.98 -4.10
CA CYS A 100 -14.15 0.79 -3.82
C CYS A 100 -15.03 1.51 -4.86
N THR A 101 -14.68 2.75 -5.21
CA THR A 101 -15.42 3.51 -6.24
C THR A 101 -15.32 2.82 -7.60
N ALA A 102 -14.12 2.34 -7.99
CA ALA A 102 -13.95 1.58 -9.23
C ALA A 102 -14.81 0.31 -9.26
N ARG A 103 -14.82 -0.45 -8.15
CA ARG A 103 -15.69 -1.61 -7.99
C ARG A 103 -17.16 -1.23 -8.19
N ASP A 104 -17.62 -0.19 -7.52
CA ASP A 104 -19.03 0.21 -7.53
C ASP A 104 -19.47 0.64 -8.94
N MET A 105 -18.61 1.36 -9.66
CA MET A 105 -18.85 1.71 -11.09
C MET A 105 -18.93 0.46 -11.98
N ILE A 106 -18.04 -0.52 -11.78
CA ILE A 106 -18.03 -1.76 -12.57
C ILE A 106 -19.30 -2.57 -12.31
N ILE A 107 -19.78 -2.66 -11.07
CA ILE A 107 -20.95 -3.43 -10.69
C ILE A 107 -22.24 -2.86 -11.32
N GLU A 108 -22.29 -1.56 -11.64
CA GLU A 108 -23.44 -0.97 -12.37
C GLU A 108 -23.62 -1.63 -13.75
N ASP A 109 -22.52 -1.90 -14.46
CA ASP A 109 -22.55 -2.52 -15.80
C ASP A 109 -22.43 -4.06 -15.75
N TYR A 110 -21.78 -4.59 -14.69
CA TYR A 110 -21.49 -6.02 -14.50
C TYR A 110 -22.00 -6.49 -13.12
N PRO A 111 -23.31 -6.60 -12.91
CA PRO A 111 -23.92 -6.87 -11.59
C PRO A 111 -23.52 -8.23 -10.98
N ASP A 112 -23.09 -9.18 -11.79
CA ASP A 112 -22.62 -10.50 -11.35
C ASP A 112 -21.13 -10.54 -11.00
N ALA A 113 -20.40 -9.43 -11.20
CA ALA A 113 -18.96 -9.36 -10.90
C ALA A 113 -18.70 -9.48 -9.40
N LYS A 114 -17.81 -10.42 -9.02
CA LYS A 114 -17.41 -10.62 -7.64
C LYS A 114 -16.10 -9.88 -7.37
N ILE A 115 -16.17 -8.71 -6.77
CA ILE A 115 -15.01 -7.87 -6.42
C ILE A 115 -15.05 -7.55 -4.94
N THR A 116 -14.08 -8.07 -4.18
CA THR A 116 -13.88 -7.67 -2.78
C THR A 116 -12.64 -6.78 -2.67
N VAL A 117 -12.82 -5.56 -2.18
CA VAL A 117 -11.74 -4.65 -1.83
C VAL A 117 -11.53 -4.70 -0.32
N ILE A 118 -10.30 -4.97 0.11
CA ILE A 118 -9.91 -5.13 1.51
C ILE A 118 -8.99 -3.98 1.92
N ASN A 119 -9.40 -3.20 2.91
CA ASN A 119 -8.49 -2.33 3.64
C ASN A 119 -7.61 -3.20 4.54
N SER A 120 -6.34 -3.39 4.17
CA SER A 120 -5.44 -4.29 4.90
C SER A 120 -5.15 -3.85 6.34
N LEU A 121 -5.38 -2.59 6.69
CA LEU A 121 -4.92 -1.92 7.92
C LEU A 121 -3.39 -1.92 8.07
N GLN A 122 -2.67 -2.12 6.97
CA GLN A 122 -1.23 -2.31 6.92
C GLN A 122 -0.61 -1.49 5.78
N ASN A 123 0.71 -1.43 5.73
CA ASN A 123 1.51 -0.90 4.63
C ASN A 123 2.87 -1.60 4.59
N SER A 124 3.66 -1.36 3.54
CA SER A 124 5.03 -1.86 3.36
C SER A 124 5.17 -3.35 3.72
N ALA A 125 6.21 -3.74 4.44
CA ALA A 125 6.52 -5.14 4.75
C ALA A 125 5.36 -5.93 5.38
N SER A 126 4.53 -5.30 6.22
CA SER A 126 3.36 -5.98 6.81
C SER A 126 2.29 -6.24 5.76
N MET A 127 2.07 -5.29 4.83
CA MET A 127 1.16 -5.48 3.72
C MET A 127 1.70 -6.49 2.70
N SER A 128 3.03 -6.51 2.49
CA SER A 128 3.70 -7.54 1.70
C SER A 128 3.35 -8.94 2.18
N LEU A 129 3.47 -9.18 3.50
CA LEU A 129 3.09 -10.46 4.10
C LEU A 129 1.59 -10.75 3.97
N PHE A 130 0.75 -9.74 4.08
CA PHE A 130 -0.71 -9.90 3.94
C PHE A 130 -1.09 -10.34 2.52
N VAL A 131 -0.48 -9.74 1.50
CA VAL A 131 -0.66 -10.14 0.09
C VAL A 131 -0.08 -11.52 -0.17
N TYR A 132 1.09 -11.83 0.43
CA TYR A 132 1.72 -13.15 0.35
C TYR A 132 0.82 -14.24 0.91
N GLU A 133 0.20 -14.04 2.06
CA GLU A 133 -0.75 -15.00 2.65
C GLU A 133 -1.98 -15.20 1.76
N ALA A 134 -2.50 -14.11 1.15
CA ALA A 134 -3.60 -14.22 0.19
C ALA A 134 -3.20 -15.06 -1.04
N MET A 135 -1.98 -14.88 -1.53
CA MET A 135 -1.39 -15.68 -2.61
C MET A 135 -1.26 -17.16 -2.21
N CYS A 136 -0.69 -17.43 -1.04
CA CYS A 136 -0.56 -18.81 -0.53
C CYS A 136 -1.91 -19.52 -0.40
N MET A 137 -2.95 -18.82 0.09
CA MET A 137 -4.31 -19.38 0.17
C MET A 137 -4.86 -19.72 -1.22
N ARG A 138 -4.70 -18.80 -2.20
CA ARG A 138 -5.10 -19.04 -3.59
C ARG A 138 -4.42 -20.29 -4.16
N ASP A 139 -3.11 -20.37 -4.01
CA ASP A 139 -2.28 -21.44 -4.59
C ASP A 139 -2.51 -22.79 -3.87
N ALA A 140 -2.91 -22.75 -2.59
CA ALA A 140 -3.38 -23.91 -1.84
C ALA A 140 -4.84 -24.32 -2.18
N GLY A 141 -5.52 -23.62 -3.10
CA GLY A 141 -6.86 -23.97 -3.58
C GLY A 141 -8.01 -23.51 -2.67
N TYR A 142 -7.77 -22.56 -1.78
CA TYR A 142 -8.88 -21.97 -1.00
C TYR A 142 -9.91 -21.30 -1.91
N SER A 143 -11.18 -21.35 -1.50
CA SER A 143 -12.23 -20.62 -2.21
C SER A 143 -12.03 -19.11 -2.06
N TYR A 144 -12.66 -18.34 -2.96
CA TYR A 144 -12.70 -16.88 -2.87
C TYR A 144 -13.30 -16.44 -1.52
N GLU A 145 -14.43 -17.01 -1.14
CA GLU A 145 -15.16 -16.69 0.08
C GLU A 145 -14.34 -17.01 1.35
N ASP A 146 -13.68 -18.17 1.40
CA ASP A 146 -12.85 -18.55 2.53
C ASP A 146 -11.61 -17.65 2.65
N THR A 147 -11.01 -17.29 1.52
CA THR A 147 -9.85 -16.38 1.49
C THR A 147 -10.23 -15.00 2.00
N VAL A 148 -11.33 -14.41 1.52
CA VAL A 148 -11.85 -13.12 2.00
C VAL A 148 -12.08 -13.17 3.51
N LYS A 149 -12.77 -14.20 4.01
CA LYS A 149 -13.06 -14.36 5.43
C LYS A 149 -11.79 -14.43 6.29
N LYS A 150 -10.77 -15.17 5.82
CA LYS A 150 -9.48 -15.30 6.53
C LYS A 150 -8.71 -13.98 6.52
N LEU A 151 -8.65 -13.28 5.39
CA LEU A 151 -7.98 -11.99 5.27
C LEU A 151 -8.64 -10.93 6.17
N GLU A 152 -9.96 -10.86 6.20
CA GLU A 152 -10.69 -9.97 7.10
C GLU A 152 -10.40 -10.27 8.59
N ALA A 153 -10.26 -11.54 8.94
CA ALA A 153 -9.90 -11.95 10.30
C ALA A 153 -8.43 -11.63 10.63
N MET A 154 -7.53 -11.69 9.65
CA MET A 154 -6.08 -11.47 9.84
C MET A 154 -5.69 -10.00 9.90
N ARG A 155 -6.36 -9.13 9.13
CA ARG A 155 -5.93 -7.73 8.95
C ARG A 155 -5.68 -6.93 10.25
N PRO A 156 -6.40 -7.13 11.39
CA PRO A 156 -6.15 -6.36 12.60
C PRO A 156 -4.88 -6.81 13.37
N PHE A 157 -4.26 -7.93 12.98
CA PHE A 157 -3.11 -8.49 13.68
C PHE A 157 -1.76 -8.04 13.12
N GLY A 158 -1.72 -7.42 11.94
CA GLY A 158 -0.50 -6.84 11.37
C GLY A 158 0.14 -5.81 12.30
N ARG A 159 1.47 -5.80 12.37
CA ARG A 159 2.26 -4.84 13.15
C ARG A 159 3.46 -4.41 12.34
N ILE A 160 3.70 -3.12 12.32
CA ILE A 160 4.90 -2.54 11.74
C ILE A 160 5.66 -1.83 12.84
N ILE A 161 6.92 -2.15 12.94
CA ILE A 161 7.85 -1.51 13.86
C ILE A 161 9.06 -1.07 13.05
N PHE A 162 9.35 0.21 13.06
CA PHE A 162 10.50 0.75 12.33
C PHE A 162 11.14 1.93 13.06
N THR A 163 12.35 2.26 12.66
CA THR A 163 13.07 3.46 13.10
C THR A 163 13.58 4.20 11.87
N THR A 164 13.84 5.48 12.02
CA THR A 164 14.37 6.35 10.96
C THR A 164 15.35 7.33 11.57
N GLU A 165 16.34 7.76 10.80
CA GLU A 165 17.31 8.77 11.25
C GLU A 165 16.68 10.16 11.39
N SER A 166 15.67 10.48 10.55
CA SER A 166 14.92 11.73 10.60
C SER A 166 13.44 11.47 10.38
N LEU A 167 12.60 12.22 11.06
CA LEU A 167 11.15 12.24 10.86
C LEU A 167 10.69 13.23 9.77
N ASP A 168 11.64 13.91 9.11
CA ASP A 168 11.34 14.98 8.16
C ASP A 168 10.45 14.50 6.99
N TYR A 169 10.76 13.33 6.43
CA TYR A 169 9.97 12.78 5.33
C TYR A 169 8.53 12.46 5.75
N LEU A 170 8.35 11.86 6.93
CA LEU A 170 7.02 11.56 7.47
C LEU A 170 6.22 12.83 7.78
N THR A 171 6.90 13.86 8.30
CA THR A 171 6.29 15.14 8.65
C THR A 171 5.93 15.95 7.41
N LYS A 172 6.86 16.06 6.45
CA LYS A 172 6.65 16.77 5.18
C LYS A 172 5.61 16.04 4.32
N GLY A 173 5.57 14.71 4.39
CA GLY A 173 4.55 13.88 3.76
C GLY A 173 3.16 13.97 4.41
N GLY A 174 3.05 14.58 5.60
CA GLY A 174 1.77 14.75 6.32
C GLY A 174 1.24 13.49 7.01
N ARG A 175 2.05 12.45 7.18
CA ARG A 175 1.68 11.19 7.86
C ARG A 175 2.13 11.16 9.31
N LEU A 176 2.83 12.20 9.78
CA LEU A 176 3.19 12.41 11.18
C LEU A 176 2.84 13.84 11.62
N VAL A 177 2.37 13.97 12.85
CA VAL A 177 2.04 15.30 13.41
C VAL A 177 3.32 16.08 13.71
N LYS A 178 3.39 17.36 13.31
CA LYS A 178 4.56 18.23 13.46
C LYS A 178 5.10 18.32 14.89
N THR A 179 4.24 18.16 15.90
CA THR A 179 4.64 18.20 17.32
C THR A 179 5.59 17.06 17.72
N ALA A 180 5.44 15.86 17.16
CA ALA A 180 6.32 14.73 17.44
C ALA A 180 7.75 14.98 16.91
N THR A 181 7.87 15.63 15.75
CA THR A 181 9.16 15.96 15.12
C THR A 181 9.96 16.98 15.93
N MET A 182 9.28 17.98 16.52
CA MET A 182 9.95 19.01 17.32
C MET A 182 10.58 18.47 18.61
N ILE A 183 10.02 17.41 19.20
CA ILE A 183 10.54 16.81 20.42
C ILE A 183 11.77 15.95 20.09
N THR A 184 11.70 15.12 19.05
CA THR A 184 12.79 14.21 18.68
C THR A 184 14.02 14.94 18.14
N SER A 185 13.84 15.99 17.34
CA SER A 185 14.96 16.77 16.79
C SER A 185 15.73 17.56 17.85
N LYS A 186 15.03 18.09 18.87
CA LYS A 186 15.68 18.82 19.98
C LYS A 186 16.47 17.93 20.91
N LEU A 187 16.07 16.66 21.05
CA LEU A 187 16.69 15.71 21.96
C LEU A 187 17.66 14.75 21.27
N ASN A 188 17.85 14.87 19.94
CA ASN A 188 18.67 13.95 19.12
C ASN A 188 18.29 12.48 19.33
N LEU A 189 17.00 12.21 19.55
CA LEU A 189 16.45 10.87 19.79
C LEU A 189 16.05 10.21 18.47
N ARG A 190 16.37 8.92 18.32
CA ARG A 190 15.90 8.08 17.21
C ARG A 190 14.62 7.35 17.67
N PRO A 191 13.44 7.75 17.19
CA PRO A 191 12.21 7.15 17.67
C PRO A 191 12.04 5.74 17.13
N ILE A 192 11.50 4.83 17.96
CA ILE A 192 10.89 3.60 17.48
C ILE A 192 9.42 3.92 17.18
N ILE A 193 9.03 3.72 15.94
CA ILE A 193 7.68 3.97 15.48
C ILE A 193 6.96 2.63 15.38
N ILE A 194 5.79 2.54 16.03
CA ILE A 194 4.94 1.35 16.01
C ILE A 194 3.62 1.74 15.39
N MET A 195 3.22 1.00 14.36
CA MET A 195 1.88 1.10 13.81
C MET A 195 1.03 -0.05 14.34
N LYS A 196 -0.01 0.29 15.12
CA LYS A 196 -0.94 -0.67 15.72
C LYS A 196 -2.36 -0.16 15.56
N GLY A 197 -3.22 -0.93 14.92
CA GLY A 197 -4.63 -0.57 14.76
C GLY A 197 -4.83 0.80 14.09
N CYS A 198 -4.03 1.10 13.06
CA CYS A 198 -4.02 2.37 12.32
C CYS A 198 -3.48 3.60 13.08
N LEU A 199 -2.86 3.43 14.26
CA LEU A 199 -2.27 4.51 15.02
C LEU A 199 -0.74 4.39 15.05
N LEU A 200 -0.05 5.53 14.87
CA LEU A 200 1.39 5.64 15.04
C LEU A 200 1.69 5.95 16.50
N TYR A 201 2.49 5.09 17.13
CA TYR A 201 3.03 5.28 18.47
C TYR A 201 4.53 5.49 18.35
N THR A 202 5.07 6.44 19.12
CA THR A 202 6.51 6.66 19.25
C THR A 202 6.95 6.31 20.67
N SER A 203 8.08 5.61 20.78
CA SER A 203 8.75 5.34 22.05
C SER A 203 10.21 5.71 21.91
N PRO A 204 10.88 6.27 22.92
CA PRO A 204 12.32 6.45 22.92
C PRO A 204 13.03 5.11 22.74
N SER A 205 14.12 5.11 21.98
CA SER A 205 14.95 3.90 21.82
C SER A 205 15.63 3.55 23.13
N PRO A 206 15.75 2.26 23.51
CA PRO A 206 16.54 1.84 24.69
C PRO A 206 18.02 2.24 24.65
N ARG A 207 18.54 2.66 23.47
CA ARG A 207 19.92 3.16 23.34
C ARG A 207 20.09 4.62 23.75
N ASP A 208 18.98 5.31 24.00
CA ASP A 208 18.93 6.74 24.35
C ASP A 208 18.68 6.94 25.86
N ALA A 209 18.68 5.84 26.64
CA ALA A 209 18.51 5.83 28.10
C ALA A 209 19.85 5.64 28.82
#